data_42e23cd718d076d53eacb4a6c7fcd23d
#
_entry.id   42e23cd718d076d53eacb4a6c7fcd23d
#
_cell.length_a   1.000
_cell.length_b   1.000
_cell.length_c   1.000
_cell.angle_alpha   90.00
_cell.angle_beta   90.00
_cell.angle_gamma   90.00
#
_symmetry.space_group_name_H-M   'P 1'
#
loop_
_entity.id
_entity.type
_entity.pdbx_description
1 polymer ?
#
loop_
_entity_poly.entity_id
_entity_poly.type
_entity_poly.pdbx_seq_one_letter_code
_entity_poly.pdbx_strand_id
1 'polypeptide(L)'
;MLIAVLGVVASSQAQDKIDGDLKVDLVSTYIWRGQHLGHVSIQPELSVEWKGLSLSAWGSVGLSNYKDLREIDLTLSYETGGFSVGIVDYWNNEHDSRYFYFKKDATGHSVEGFVSYDFGSLSISWQTFFTGNDYREDNSKRAWSSYFEVVAPFRLITCRWEAKAGLVPWLSDYYNTRGFSVTNLSLGATKDIKITDSFSLPLFGQLIANPASQDVYLVAGITLKAF
;
A
#
# COMPACT_ATOMS: atom_id res chain seq x y z
N MET A 1 -0.96 -3.39 -1.15
CA MET A 1 -1.53 -2.16 -0.57
C MET A 1 -1.44 -1.07 -1.60
N LEU A 2 -2.57 -0.68 -2.16
CA LEU A 2 -2.64 0.56 -2.92
C LEU A 2 -2.58 1.67 -1.89
N ILE A 3 -1.41 2.26 -1.63
CA ILE A 3 -1.40 3.61 -1.08
C ILE A 3 -1.87 4.47 -2.26
N ALA A 4 -3.19 4.58 -2.42
CA ALA A 4 -3.75 5.63 -3.23
C ALA A 4 -3.52 6.92 -2.46
N VAL A 5 -2.34 7.51 -2.62
CA VAL A 5 -2.16 8.93 -2.36
C VAL A 5 -2.96 9.62 -3.47
N LEU A 6 -4.28 9.65 -3.29
CA LEU A 6 -5.14 10.56 -4.01
C LEU A 6 -4.80 11.94 -3.45
N GLY A 7 -3.80 12.59 -4.05
CA GLY A 7 -3.57 14.00 -3.90
C GLY A 7 -4.82 14.77 -4.33
N VAL A 8 -5.76 14.93 -3.43
CA VAL A 8 -6.70 16.04 -3.52
C VAL A 8 -5.88 17.27 -3.14
N VAL A 9 -5.51 18.07 -4.15
CA VAL A 9 -5.06 19.44 -3.91
C VAL A 9 -6.26 20.19 -3.31
N ALA A 10 -6.46 19.98 -2.02
CA ALA A 10 -7.31 20.85 -1.22
C ALA A 10 -6.43 22.05 -0.83
N SER A 11 -6.71 23.20 -1.40
CA SER A 11 -6.24 24.48 -0.87
C SER A 11 -6.44 24.47 0.64
N SER A 12 -5.33 24.56 1.41
CA SER A 12 -5.31 24.49 2.86
C SER A 12 -6.08 25.68 3.49
N GLN A 13 -7.38 25.53 3.60
CA GLN A 13 -8.13 26.14 4.68
C GLN A 13 -8.04 25.12 5.82
N ALA A 14 -7.39 25.48 6.90
CA ALA A 14 -7.28 24.63 8.09
C ALA A 14 -8.70 24.22 8.54
N GLN A 15 -9.10 23.02 8.19
CA GLN A 15 -10.41 22.51 8.52
C GLN A 15 -10.34 22.04 9.97
N ASP A 16 -11.05 22.73 10.86
CA ASP A 16 -11.13 22.36 12.29
C ASP A 16 -11.93 21.07 12.54
N LYS A 17 -12.38 20.43 11.45
CA LYS A 17 -13.21 19.22 11.50
C LYS A 17 -12.33 17.98 11.35
N ILE A 18 -12.57 17.00 12.22
CA ILE A 18 -12.06 15.64 12.06
C ILE A 18 -12.81 15.02 10.87
N ASP A 19 -12.08 14.46 9.92
CA ASP A 19 -12.62 13.73 8.79
C ASP A 19 -12.33 12.23 8.95
N GLY A 20 -13.28 11.38 8.58
CA GLY A 20 -13.16 9.93 8.67
C GLY A 20 -13.60 9.28 7.37
N ASP A 21 -12.88 8.25 6.92
CA ASP A 21 -13.23 7.45 5.75
C ASP A 21 -13.23 5.96 6.11
N LEU A 22 -14.21 5.24 5.58
CA LEU A 22 -14.30 3.79 5.66
C LEU A 22 -14.52 3.24 4.26
N LYS A 23 -13.59 2.41 3.81
CA LYS A 23 -13.70 1.72 2.54
C LYS A 23 -13.35 0.24 2.66
N VAL A 24 -13.85 -0.54 1.73
CA VAL A 24 -13.56 -1.99 1.63
C VAL A 24 -13.30 -2.30 0.16
N ASP A 25 -12.11 -2.81 -0.13
CA ASP A 25 -11.77 -3.35 -1.44
C ASP A 25 -12.02 -4.86 -1.46
N LEU A 26 -12.66 -5.35 -2.54
CA LEU A 26 -12.69 -6.75 -2.90
C LEU A 26 -11.80 -6.93 -4.13
N VAL A 27 -10.73 -7.71 -3.99
CA VAL A 27 -9.70 -7.86 -5.03
C VAL A 27 -9.57 -9.30 -5.47
N SER A 28 -9.29 -9.51 -6.75
CA SER A 28 -9.08 -10.84 -7.33
C SER A 28 -7.78 -11.51 -6.88
N THR A 29 -6.79 -10.69 -6.50
CA THR A 29 -5.50 -11.14 -5.97
C THR A 29 -4.84 -9.99 -5.21
N TYR A 30 -4.12 -10.30 -4.14
CA TYR A 30 -3.36 -9.34 -3.35
C TYR A 30 -1.91 -9.27 -3.84
N ILE A 31 -1.56 -8.18 -4.49
CA ILE A 31 -0.20 -7.87 -4.94
C ILE A 31 0.31 -6.63 -4.21
N TRP A 32 1.44 -6.75 -3.54
CA TRP A 32 2.10 -5.65 -2.83
C TRP A 32 3.50 -5.41 -3.40
N ARG A 33 3.74 -4.21 -3.95
CA ARG A 33 5.02 -3.80 -4.56
C ARG A 33 5.58 -4.82 -5.57
N GLY A 34 4.67 -5.45 -6.35
CA GLY A 34 5.00 -6.48 -7.32
C GLY A 34 5.15 -7.90 -6.74
N GLN A 35 4.91 -8.10 -5.45
CA GLN A 35 4.95 -9.40 -4.79
C GLN A 35 3.53 -9.96 -4.60
N HIS A 36 3.33 -11.23 -4.90
CA HIS A 36 2.06 -11.92 -4.68
C HIS A 36 1.95 -12.35 -3.22
N LEU A 37 0.99 -11.79 -2.48
CA LEU A 37 0.77 -12.07 -1.06
C LEU A 37 -0.52 -12.87 -0.80
N GLY A 38 -1.46 -12.90 -1.74
CA GLY A 38 -2.70 -13.64 -1.56
C GLY A 38 -3.58 -13.65 -2.80
N HIS A 39 -4.57 -14.54 -2.78
CA HIS A 39 -5.58 -14.67 -3.82
C HIS A 39 -6.74 -13.69 -3.60
N VAL A 40 -7.97 -14.10 -3.94
CA VAL A 40 -9.17 -13.27 -3.70
C VAL A 40 -9.24 -12.86 -2.24
N SER A 41 -9.26 -11.54 -1.99
CA SER A 41 -9.17 -10.98 -0.64
C SER A 41 -10.17 -9.85 -0.44
N ILE A 42 -10.61 -9.69 0.81
CA ILE A 42 -11.32 -8.52 1.29
C ILE A 42 -10.37 -7.64 2.09
N GLN A 43 -10.36 -6.33 1.78
CA GLN A 43 -9.37 -5.40 2.30
C GLN A 43 -10.06 -4.14 2.84
N PRO A 44 -10.53 -4.17 4.10
CA PRO A 44 -11.09 -3.00 4.77
C PRO A 44 -10.01 -1.99 5.14
N GLU A 45 -10.37 -0.70 5.09
CA GLU A 45 -9.55 0.40 5.60
C GLU A 45 -10.43 1.43 6.31
N LEU A 46 -10.01 1.83 7.50
CA LEU A 46 -10.57 2.91 8.28
C LEU A 46 -9.50 3.97 8.49
N SER A 47 -9.81 5.22 8.22
CA SER A 47 -8.89 6.34 8.46
C SER A 47 -9.59 7.51 9.15
N VAL A 48 -8.79 8.26 9.90
CA VAL A 48 -9.19 9.51 10.53
C VAL A 48 -8.10 10.54 10.27
N GLU A 49 -8.51 11.73 9.83
CA GLU A 49 -7.62 12.83 9.52
C GLU A 49 -7.99 14.10 10.30
N TRP A 50 -6.98 14.81 10.79
CA TRP A 50 -7.11 16.10 11.42
C TRP A 50 -5.89 16.98 11.17
N LYS A 51 -6.09 18.12 10.49
CA LYS A 51 -5.02 19.11 10.20
C LYS A 51 -3.75 18.52 9.61
N GLY A 52 -3.92 17.58 8.67
CA GLY A 52 -2.83 16.89 8.00
C GLY A 52 -2.27 15.69 8.78
N LEU A 53 -2.62 15.51 10.05
CA LEU A 53 -2.31 14.28 10.78
C LEU A 53 -3.33 13.21 10.44
N SER A 54 -2.88 12.04 10.01
CA SER A 54 -3.73 10.91 9.65
C SER A 54 -3.34 9.65 10.44
N LEU A 55 -4.35 8.94 10.91
CA LEU A 55 -4.23 7.60 11.47
C LEU A 55 -5.12 6.67 10.67
N SER A 56 -4.57 5.58 10.15
CA SER A 56 -5.35 4.55 9.45
C SER A 56 -5.06 3.15 9.93
N ALA A 57 -6.07 2.30 9.81
CA ALA A 57 -5.97 0.86 10.00
C ALA A 57 -6.48 0.19 8.72
N TRP A 58 -5.62 -0.60 8.09
CA TRP A 58 -5.94 -1.41 6.93
C TRP A 58 -5.76 -2.89 7.26
N GLY A 59 -6.46 -3.76 6.56
CA GLY A 59 -6.27 -5.19 6.72
C GLY A 59 -6.52 -5.96 5.43
N SER A 60 -6.05 -7.20 5.37
CA SER A 60 -6.30 -8.14 4.27
C SER A 60 -6.59 -9.53 4.78
N VAL A 61 -7.70 -10.12 4.29
CA VAL A 61 -8.08 -11.50 4.58
C VAL A 61 -8.43 -12.21 3.28
N GLY A 62 -7.72 -13.32 3.00
CA GLY A 62 -8.01 -14.18 1.87
C GLY A 62 -9.36 -14.89 2.02
N LEU A 63 -10.15 -14.91 0.94
CA LEU A 63 -11.46 -15.55 0.91
C LEU A 63 -11.44 -16.93 0.27
N SER A 64 -10.46 -17.22 -0.58
CA SER A 64 -10.39 -18.46 -1.37
C SER A 64 -9.35 -19.46 -0.88
N ASN A 65 -8.35 -19.01 -0.14
CA ASN A 65 -7.27 -19.84 0.36
C ASN A 65 -6.92 -19.47 1.81
N TYR A 66 -7.10 -20.39 2.75
CA TYR A 66 -6.83 -20.17 4.18
C TYR A 66 -5.32 -19.98 4.48
N LYS A 67 -4.45 -20.31 3.53
CA LYS A 67 -2.99 -20.12 3.63
C LYS A 67 -2.53 -18.74 3.19
N ASP A 68 -3.43 -17.94 2.59
CA ASP A 68 -3.11 -16.57 2.21
C ASP A 68 -2.71 -15.75 3.43
N LEU A 69 -1.82 -14.81 3.21
CA LEU A 69 -1.38 -13.88 4.23
C LEU A 69 -2.59 -13.13 4.81
N ARG A 70 -2.71 -13.12 6.13
CA ARG A 70 -3.60 -12.22 6.86
C ARG A 70 -2.76 -11.09 7.41
N GLU A 71 -3.19 -9.86 7.16
CA GLU A 71 -2.39 -8.67 7.44
C GLU A 71 -3.25 -7.60 8.10
N ILE A 72 -2.63 -6.86 9.00
CA ILE A 72 -3.18 -5.64 9.62
C ILE A 72 -2.06 -4.60 9.61
N ASP A 73 -2.32 -3.46 8.98
CA ASP A 73 -1.38 -2.34 8.91
C ASP A 73 -1.93 -1.16 9.69
N LEU A 74 -1.12 -0.59 10.55
CA LEU A 74 -1.41 0.66 11.23
C LEU A 74 -0.48 1.76 10.70
N THR A 75 -1.06 2.82 10.18
CA THR A 75 -0.30 3.95 9.62
C THR A 75 -0.57 5.22 10.42
N LEU A 76 0.50 5.90 10.81
CA LEU A 76 0.48 7.26 11.31
C LEU A 76 1.27 8.14 10.36
N SER A 77 0.66 9.22 9.85
CA SER A 77 1.31 10.12 8.90
C SER A 77 0.94 11.57 9.14
N TYR A 78 1.79 12.45 8.61
CA TYR A 78 1.53 13.89 8.55
C TYR A 78 1.81 14.40 7.14
N GLU A 79 0.86 15.17 6.61
CA GLU A 79 0.95 15.77 5.29
C GLU A 79 0.81 17.29 5.34
N THR A 80 1.66 17.99 4.57
CA THR A 80 1.59 19.44 4.40
C THR A 80 2.26 19.87 3.10
N GLY A 81 1.57 20.67 2.28
CA GLY A 81 2.15 21.28 1.07
C GLY A 81 2.70 20.27 0.04
N GLY A 82 2.07 19.10 -0.07
CA GLY A 82 2.50 17.99 -0.93
C GLY A 82 3.58 17.10 -0.32
N PHE A 83 4.21 17.50 0.78
CA PHE A 83 5.14 16.67 1.54
C PHE A 83 4.38 15.79 2.52
N SER A 84 4.72 14.50 2.58
CA SER A 84 4.17 13.57 3.54
C SER A 84 5.28 12.75 4.20
N VAL A 85 5.13 12.49 5.49
CA VAL A 85 6.02 11.63 6.27
C VAL A 85 5.20 10.77 7.21
N GLY A 86 5.63 9.55 7.46
CA GLY A 86 4.91 8.67 8.36
C GLY A 86 5.62 7.37 8.67
N ILE A 87 4.93 6.56 9.44
CA ILE A 87 5.33 5.21 9.80
C ILE A 87 4.17 4.25 9.56
N VAL A 88 4.51 3.03 9.17
CA VAL A 88 3.57 1.92 9.02
C VAL A 88 4.07 0.75 9.83
N ASP A 89 3.21 0.18 10.66
CA ASP A 89 3.41 -1.10 11.30
C ASP A 89 2.61 -2.16 10.53
N TYR A 90 3.31 -3.00 9.80
CA TYR A 90 2.77 -4.17 9.12
C TYR A 90 2.79 -5.34 10.08
N TRP A 91 1.65 -5.89 10.41
CA TRP A 91 1.57 -7.18 11.08
C TRP A 91 0.97 -8.22 10.14
N ASN A 92 1.65 -9.34 10.04
CA ASN A 92 1.13 -10.48 9.30
C ASN A 92 1.21 -11.78 10.12
N ASN A 93 0.42 -12.77 9.71
CA ASN A 93 0.32 -14.05 10.40
C ASN A 93 1.36 -15.09 9.93
N GLU A 94 2.43 -14.68 9.27
CA GLU A 94 3.55 -15.59 9.01
C GLU A 94 4.05 -16.19 10.34
N HIS A 95 4.40 -17.47 10.31
CA HIS A 95 4.93 -18.20 11.47
C HIS A 95 3.99 -18.27 12.69
N ASP A 96 2.66 -18.28 12.49
CA ASP A 96 1.66 -18.30 13.58
C ASP A 96 1.84 -17.17 14.62
N SER A 97 2.39 -16.05 14.19
CA SER A 97 2.68 -14.93 15.07
C SER A 97 1.37 -14.37 15.67
N ARG A 98 1.42 -14.07 16.97
CA ARG A 98 0.31 -13.39 17.66
C ARG A 98 0.49 -11.89 17.50
N TYR A 99 -0.60 -11.16 17.35
CA TYR A 99 -0.56 -9.70 17.19
C TYR A 99 0.26 -8.98 18.29
N PHE A 100 0.06 -9.33 19.56
CA PHE A 100 0.79 -8.73 20.69
C PHE A 100 2.08 -9.48 21.03
N TYR A 101 2.81 -9.93 20.04
CA TYR A 101 4.07 -10.64 20.25
C TYR A 101 5.21 -9.93 19.52
N PHE A 102 6.05 -9.23 20.28
CA PHE A 102 7.09 -8.34 19.77
C PHE A 102 8.52 -8.90 19.97
N LYS A 103 8.65 -10.19 20.25
CA LYS A 103 9.97 -10.79 20.47
C LYS A 103 10.73 -10.87 19.15
N LYS A 104 12.00 -10.46 19.18
CA LYS A 104 12.91 -10.62 18.04
C LYS A 104 12.86 -12.06 17.50
N ASP A 105 12.95 -12.20 16.18
CA ASP A 105 12.97 -13.47 15.43
C ASP A 105 11.66 -14.29 15.46
N ALA A 106 10.61 -13.76 16.07
CA ALA A 106 9.29 -14.43 16.12
C ALA A 106 8.10 -13.46 16.06
N THR A 107 8.36 -12.19 15.87
CA THR A 107 7.30 -11.19 15.68
C THR A 107 6.77 -11.23 14.25
N GLY A 108 5.46 -11.03 14.08
CA GLY A 108 4.85 -10.75 12.79
C GLY A 108 4.91 -9.28 12.39
N HIS A 109 5.45 -8.41 13.24
CA HIS A 109 5.53 -6.99 12.97
C HIS A 109 6.76 -6.61 12.17
N SER A 110 6.57 -5.70 11.21
CA SER A 110 7.63 -5.00 10.48
C SER A 110 7.27 -3.52 10.40
N VAL A 111 8.14 -2.65 10.88
CA VAL A 111 7.85 -1.21 10.91
C VAL A 111 8.70 -0.48 9.89
N GLU A 112 8.02 0.27 9.03
CA GLU A 112 8.58 1.03 7.93
C GLU A 112 8.35 2.52 8.15
N GLY A 113 9.39 3.34 7.94
CA GLY A 113 9.25 4.79 7.82
C GLY A 113 9.17 5.18 6.35
N PHE A 114 8.40 6.20 6.04
CA PHE A 114 8.32 6.73 4.69
C PHE A 114 8.38 8.26 4.64
N VAL A 115 8.81 8.74 3.50
CA VAL A 115 8.73 10.13 3.07
C VAL A 115 8.27 10.17 1.63
N SER A 116 7.38 11.11 1.28
CA SER A 116 6.94 11.32 -0.08
C SER A 116 6.74 12.78 -0.41
N TYR A 117 6.72 13.09 -1.71
CA TYR A 117 6.38 14.39 -2.21
C TYR A 117 5.50 14.28 -3.46
N ASP A 118 4.37 14.99 -3.43
CA ASP A 118 3.44 15.10 -4.55
C ASP A 118 3.68 16.41 -5.31
N PHE A 119 4.06 16.31 -6.61
CA PHE A 119 4.25 17.41 -7.53
C PHE A 119 2.96 17.74 -8.32
N GLY A 120 1.85 17.06 -8.02
CA GLY A 120 0.56 17.18 -8.73
C GLY A 120 0.45 16.29 -9.98
N SER A 121 1.46 16.27 -10.84
CA SER A 121 1.49 15.41 -12.03
C SER A 121 2.17 14.06 -11.80
N LEU A 122 3.00 13.98 -10.79
CA LEU A 122 3.63 12.75 -10.31
C LEU A 122 3.93 12.88 -8.82
N SER A 123 4.05 11.75 -8.13
CA SER A 123 4.59 11.69 -6.78
C SER A 123 5.78 10.74 -6.71
N ILE A 124 6.67 11.02 -5.76
CA ILE A 124 7.80 10.16 -5.44
C ILE A 124 7.75 9.79 -3.97
N SER A 125 8.21 8.60 -3.63
CA SER A 125 8.27 8.17 -2.24
C SER A 125 9.48 7.28 -1.98
N TRP A 126 9.98 7.35 -0.76
CA TRP A 126 11.03 6.49 -0.23
C TRP A 126 10.55 5.86 1.08
N GLN A 127 10.70 4.55 1.18
CA GLN A 127 10.32 3.76 2.35
C GLN A 127 11.51 2.94 2.83
N THR A 128 11.63 2.73 4.14
CA THR A 128 12.68 1.90 4.74
C THR A 128 12.17 1.21 5.98
N PHE A 129 12.32 -0.12 6.05
CA PHE A 129 12.10 -0.88 7.27
C PHE A 129 13.21 -0.61 8.28
N PHE A 130 12.86 -0.24 9.50
CA PHE A 130 13.83 0.10 10.53
C PHE A 130 13.69 -0.75 11.81
N THR A 131 12.58 -1.47 11.98
CA THR A 131 12.40 -2.41 13.09
C THR A 131 11.44 -3.54 12.71
N GLY A 132 11.29 -4.55 13.57
CA GLY A 132 10.46 -5.72 13.32
C GLY A 132 11.21 -6.81 12.54
N ASN A 133 10.50 -7.56 11.71
CA ASN A 133 11.00 -8.73 11.00
C ASN A 133 11.67 -8.37 9.66
N ASP A 134 12.75 -7.58 9.70
CA ASP A 134 13.54 -7.19 8.53
C ASP A 134 15.04 -7.48 8.81
N TYR A 135 15.47 -8.69 8.55
CA TYR A 135 16.84 -9.16 8.77
C TYR A 135 17.44 -9.71 7.47
N ARG A 136 18.78 -9.74 7.41
CA ARG A 136 19.51 -10.47 6.36
C ARG A 136 19.35 -11.97 6.55
N GLU A 137 19.55 -12.71 5.47
CA GLU A 137 19.41 -14.17 5.41
C GLU A 137 20.10 -14.92 6.57
N ASP A 138 21.23 -14.39 7.05
CA ASP A 138 21.93 -14.92 8.23
C ASP A 138 21.33 -14.50 9.58
N ASN A 139 20.23 -13.74 9.58
CA ASN A 139 19.53 -13.20 10.76
C ASN A 139 20.43 -12.40 11.73
N SER A 140 21.64 -12.04 11.30
CA SER A 140 22.62 -11.40 12.16
C SER A 140 22.46 -9.89 12.24
N LYS A 141 22.01 -9.26 11.16
CA LYS A 141 21.92 -7.80 11.02
C LYS A 141 20.61 -7.39 10.37
N ARG A 142 20.13 -6.22 10.79
CA ARG A 142 19.00 -5.58 10.13
C ARG A 142 19.31 -5.31 8.67
N ALA A 143 18.36 -5.61 7.78
CA ALA A 143 18.55 -5.47 6.34
C ALA A 143 18.36 -4.03 5.87
N TRP A 144 17.56 -3.23 6.56
CA TRP A 144 17.16 -1.87 6.14
C TRP A 144 16.54 -1.91 4.74
N SER A 145 15.69 -2.92 4.53
CA SER A 145 15.01 -3.09 3.24
C SER A 145 14.28 -1.82 2.86
N SER A 146 14.58 -1.33 1.68
CA SER A 146 14.07 -0.03 1.22
C SER A 146 13.42 -0.16 -0.14
N TYR A 147 12.47 0.73 -0.39
CA TYR A 147 11.71 0.79 -1.62
C TYR A 147 11.56 2.24 -2.06
N PHE A 148 11.73 2.50 -3.33
CA PHE A 148 11.49 3.78 -3.96
C PHE A 148 10.39 3.62 -5.00
N GLU A 149 9.42 4.54 -5.03
CA GLU A 149 8.34 4.49 -6.00
C GLU A 149 8.10 5.86 -6.63
N VAL A 150 7.79 5.83 -7.92
CA VAL A 150 7.25 6.95 -8.68
C VAL A 150 5.85 6.58 -9.13
N VAL A 151 4.90 7.48 -8.92
CA VAL A 151 3.50 7.32 -9.32
C VAL A 151 3.09 8.49 -10.20
N ALA A 152 2.50 8.22 -11.36
CA ALA A 152 1.98 9.23 -12.28
C ALA A 152 0.48 9.00 -12.52
N PRO A 153 -0.40 9.78 -11.86
CA PRO A 153 -1.83 9.75 -12.13
C PRO A 153 -2.16 10.54 -13.39
N PHE A 154 -3.10 10.03 -14.19
CA PHE A 154 -3.62 10.74 -15.35
C PHE A 154 -5.07 10.35 -15.64
N ARG A 155 -5.74 11.12 -16.50
CA ARG A 155 -7.10 10.82 -16.98
C ARG A 155 -7.06 10.51 -18.47
N LEU A 156 -7.66 9.41 -18.85
CA LEU A 156 -7.83 9.05 -20.25
C LEU A 156 -9.25 8.52 -20.45
N ILE A 157 -9.97 9.12 -21.43
CA ILE A 157 -11.38 8.85 -21.70
C ILE A 157 -12.22 9.13 -20.44
N THR A 158 -12.84 8.11 -19.85
CA THR A 158 -13.72 8.24 -18.66
C THR A 158 -13.12 7.55 -17.44
N CYS A 159 -11.86 7.13 -17.51
CA CYS A 159 -11.17 6.43 -16.43
C CYS A 159 -10.11 7.31 -15.79
N ARG A 160 -9.88 7.11 -14.49
CA ARG A 160 -8.66 7.54 -13.81
C ARG A 160 -7.62 6.45 -14.00
N TRP A 161 -6.44 6.85 -14.45
CA TRP A 161 -5.32 5.95 -14.68
C TRP A 161 -4.19 6.30 -13.72
N GLU A 162 -3.38 5.28 -13.44
CA GLU A 162 -2.20 5.43 -12.62
C GLU A 162 -1.09 4.53 -13.15
N ALA A 163 0.05 5.11 -13.50
CA ALA A 163 1.26 4.37 -13.83
C ALA A 163 2.23 4.43 -12.64
N LYS A 164 2.85 3.29 -12.29
CA LYS A 164 3.82 3.20 -11.21
C LYS A 164 5.10 2.53 -11.67
N ALA A 165 6.21 2.99 -11.10
CA ALA A 165 7.49 2.32 -11.18
C ALA A 165 8.11 2.27 -9.79
N GLY A 166 8.42 1.06 -9.32
CA GLY A 166 8.98 0.81 -8.01
C GLY A 166 10.24 -0.02 -8.07
N LEU A 167 11.21 0.32 -7.23
CA LEU A 167 12.50 -0.32 -7.18
C LEU A 167 13.01 -0.53 -5.75
N VAL A 168 13.83 -1.56 -5.61
CA VAL A 168 14.58 -1.89 -4.41
C VAL A 168 16.04 -1.50 -4.67
N PRO A 169 16.65 -0.59 -3.88
CA PRO A 169 17.98 -0.02 -4.22
C PRO A 169 19.16 -0.94 -3.92
N TRP A 170 18.99 -1.92 -3.05
CA TRP A 170 20.05 -2.86 -2.64
C TRP A 170 19.49 -4.24 -2.30
N LEU A 171 20.36 -5.17 -1.96
CA LEU A 171 19.97 -6.51 -1.52
C LEU A 171 18.93 -6.45 -0.40
N SER A 172 17.84 -7.17 -0.57
CA SER A 172 16.76 -7.27 0.42
C SER A 172 16.10 -8.66 0.34
N ASP A 173 16.19 -9.40 1.43
CA ASP A 173 15.47 -10.66 1.55
C ASP A 173 13.96 -10.42 1.63
N TYR A 174 13.53 -9.29 2.20
CA TYR A 174 12.13 -8.87 2.27
C TYR A 174 11.48 -8.73 0.89
N TYR A 175 12.23 -8.24 -0.10
CA TYR A 175 11.79 -8.11 -1.49
C TYR A 175 12.31 -9.21 -2.43
N ASN A 176 12.99 -10.23 -1.88
CA ASN A 176 13.57 -11.30 -2.67
C ASN A 176 14.55 -10.82 -3.76
N THR A 177 15.35 -9.79 -3.46
CA THR A 177 16.27 -9.17 -4.40
C THR A 177 17.73 -9.33 -3.97
N ARG A 178 18.64 -9.51 -4.94
CA ARG A 178 20.09 -9.68 -4.71
C ARG A 178 20.89 -8.38 -4.89
N GLY A 179 20.22 -7.25 -5.14
CA GLY A 179 20.81 -5.95 -5.37
C GLY A 179 19.76 -4.99 -5.92
N PHE A 180 20.21 -3.92 -6.59
CA PHE A 180 19.28 -3.02 -7.28
C PHE A 180 18.36 -3.79 -8.20
N SER A 181 17.05 -3.60 -8.03
CA SER A 181 16.03 -4.33 -8.78
C SER A 181 14.78 -3.49 -8.98
N VAL A 182 14.21 -3.55 -10.17
CA VAL A 182 12.86 -3.04 -10.43
C VAL A 182 11.89 -4.16 -10.08
N THR A 183 11.03 -3.94 -9.09
CA THR A 183 10.11 -4.96 -8.60
C THR A 183 8.66 -4.67 -8.94
N ASN A 184 8.34 -3.44 -9.37
CA ASN A 184 6.97 -3.05 -9.66
C ASN A 184 6.92 -2.11 -10.87
N LEU A 185 6.36 -2.56 -11.96
CA LEU A 185 5.91 -1.72 -13.07
C LEU A 185 4.43 -1.97 -13.24
N SER A 186 3.59 -0.97 -13.00
CA SER A 186 2.16 -1.18 -13.07
C SER A 186 1.40 -0.08 -13.80
N LEU A 187 0.30 -0.47 -14.39
CA LEU A 187 -0.67 0.41 -15.02
C LEU A 187 -2.07 0.01 -14.53
N GLY A 188 -2.70 0.91 -13.81
CA GLY A 188 -4.05 0.74 -13.27
C GLY A 188 -5.05 1.69 -13.91
N ALA A 189 -6.30 1.25 -13.98
CA ALA A 189 -7.43 2.06 -14.39
C ALA A 189 -8.59 1.88 -13.43
N THR A 190 -9.26 2.97 -13.07
CA THR A 190 -10.46 2.98 -12.23
C THR A 190 -11.57 3.73 -12.94
N LYS A 191 -12.76 3.13 -12.93
CA LYS A 191 -13.99 3.74 -13.44
C LYS A 191 -15.09 3.69 -12.39
N ASP A 192 -15.71 4.83 -12.11
CA ASP A 192 -16.89 4.89 -11.26
C ASP A 192 -18.13 4.46 -12.06
N ILE A 193 -18.72 3.35 -11.65
CA ILE A 193 -19.95 2.82 -12.24
C ILE A 193 -21.12 3.40 -11.44
N LYS A 194 -21.88 4.29 -12.04
CA LYS A 194 -23.09 4.86 -11.42
C LYS A 194 -24.16 3.77 -11.28
N ILE A 195 -24.50 3.43 -10.04
CA ILE A 195 -25.56 2.46 -9.72
C ILE A 195 -26.89 3.17 -9.46
N THR A 196 -26.84 4.26 -8.66
CA THR A 196 -27.98 5.16 -8.40
C THR A 196 -27.52 6.60 -8.53
N ASP A 197 -28.42 7.57 -8.34
CA ASP A 197 -28.04 8.99 -8.36
C ASP A 197 -27.13 9.38 -7.18
N SER A 198 -27.20 8.66 -6.08
CA SER A 198 -26.41 8.89 -4.87
C SER A 198 -25.30 7.89 -4.62
N PHE A 199 -25.21 6.81 -5.44
CA PHE A 199 -24.23 5.76 -5.22
C PHE A 199 -23.51 5.37 -6.52
N SER A 200 -22.19 5.41 -6.50
CA SER A 200 -21.31 4.90 -7.56
C SER A 200 -20.35 3.86 -6.99
N LEU A 201 -20.14 2.80 -7.76
CA LEU A 201 -19.23 1.71 -7.43
C LEU A 201 -17.95 1.87 -8.26
N PRO A 202 -16.79 2.23 -7.67
CA PRO A 202 -15.51 2.18 -8.32
C PRO A 202 -15.14 0.74 -8.71
N LEU A 203 -14.98 0.50 -9.99
CA LEU A 203 -14.42 -0.72 -10.56
C LEU A 203 -13.00 -0.42 -11.01
N PHE A 204 -12.04 -1.25 -10.64
CA PHE A 204 -10.65 -1.06 -11.05
C PHE A 204 -10.03 -2.33 -11.62
N GLY A 205 -9.04 -2.12 -12.48
CA GLY A 205 -8.16 -3.17 -12.99
C GLY A 205 -6.73 -2.67 -13.04
N GLN A 206 -5.77 -3.56 -12.81
CA GLN A 206 -4.35 -3.22 -12.79
C GLN A 206 -3.53 -4.34 -13.41
N LEU A 207 -2.65 -3.99 -14.33
CA LEU A 207 -1.59 -4.85 -14.84
C LEU A 207 -0.31 -4.52 -14.08
N ILE A 208 0.34 -5.54 -13.54
CA ILE A 208 1.54 -5.40 -12.71
C ILE A 208 2.60 -6.35 -13.24
N ALA A 209 3.80 -5.85 -13.51
CA ALA A 209 4.96 -6.66 -13.82
C ALA A 209 6.01 -6.50 -12.71
N ASN A 210 6.58 -7.61 -12.26
CA ASN A 210 7.77 -7.64 -11.43
C ASN A 210 8.95 -8.16 -12.27
N PRO A 211 9.81 -7.27 -12.82
CA PRO A 211 10.95 -7.70 -13.62
C PRO A 211 11.99 -8.52 -12.84
N ALA A 212 12.10 -8.32 -11.54
CA ALA A 212 13.07 -9.04 -10.71
C ALA A 212 12.71 -10.53 -10.56
N SER A 213 11.42 -10.86 -10.39
CA SER A 213 10.92 -12.24 -10.32
C SER A 213 10.44 -12.79 -11.67
N GLN A 214 10.36 -11.93 -12.71
CA GLN A 214 9.83 -12.25 -14.05
C GLN A 214 8.33 -12.62 -14.03
N ASP A 215 7.57 -12.07 -13.08
CA ASP A 215 6.15 -12.32 -12.95
C ASP A 215 5.31 -11.18 -13.53
N VAL A 216 4.11 -11.52 -14.00
CA VAL A 216 3.09 -10.57 -14.43
C VAL A 216 1.76 -10.94 -13.80
N TYR A 217 1.06 -9.94 -13.27
CA TYR A 217 -0.21 -10.13 -12.59
C TYR A 217 -1.27 -9.22 -13.19
N LEU A 218 -2.51 -9.74 -13.23
CA LEU A 218 -3.71 -8.96 -13.52
C LEU A 218 -4.56 -8.93 -12.25
N VAL A 219 -4.79 -7.75 -11.73
CA VAL A 219 -5.66 -7.51 -10.57
C VAL A 219 -6.93 -6.84 -11.05
N ALA A 220 -8.07 -7.31 -10.59
CA ALA A 220 -9.36 -6.63 -10.73
C ALA A 220 -10.04 -6.51 -9.37
N GLY A 221 -10.81 -5.46 -9.18
CA GLY A 221 -11.51 -5.27 -7.91
C GLY A 221 -12.57 -4.18 -7.96
N ILE A 222 -13.30 -4.10 -6.86
CA ILE A 222 -14.30 -3.06 -6.60
C ILE A 222 -14.04 -2.44 -5.23
N THR A 223 -14.39 -1.17 -5.09
CA THR A 223 -14.30 -0.45 -3.81
C THR A 223 -15.70 -0.10 -3.31
N LEU A 224 -16.03 -0.54 -2.11
CA LEU A 224 -17.20 -0.09 -1.37
C LEU A 224 -16.77 1.03 -0.42
N LYS A 225 -17.47 2.17 -0.46
CA LYS A 225 -17.27 3.30 0.45
C LYS A 225 -18.50 3.49 1.31
N ALA A 226 -18.31 3.75 2.59
CA ALA A 226 -19.39 3.94 3.53
C ALA A 226 -19.92 5.39 3.52
N PHE A 227 -19.10 6.36 3.13
CA PHE A 227 -19.43 7.80 3.14
C PHE A 227 -18.87 8.49 1.89
#